data_8a712c9c32f3628cc3c5ffa704772ec2
#
_entry.id   8a712c9c32f3628cc3c5ffa704772ec2
#
_cell.length_a   1.000
_cell.length_b   1.000
_cell.length_c   1.000
_cell.angle_alpha   90.00
_cell.angle_beta   90.00
_cell.angle_gamma   90.00
#
_symmetry.space_group_name_H-M   'P 1'
#
loop_
_entity.id
_entity.type
_entity.pdbx_description
1 polymer ?
#
loop_
_entity_poly.entity_id
_entity_poly.type
_entity_poly.pdbx_seq_one_letter_code
_entity_poly.pdbx_strand_id
1 'polypeptide(L)'
;MACGLSSLGRSESHVQPSLDALVAMLSAAGGSTGAERTPFPSEASFFAGEQTIIREAAAIFGPGLHGRDTRIMVTLPPQAGQDASFAEAIIRAGAECVRINCAHDTPDTWAAMIANLRHAEQAVGDGRRVRVLMDLAGPKVRTLRSPKHARQRFRIGDTLLLV
;
A
#
# COMPACT_ATOMS: atom_id res chain seq x y z
N MET A 1 -6.90 10.31 22.77
CA MET A 1 -6.27 10.42 21.43
C MET A 1 -6.79 11.58 20.60
N ALA A 2 -8.01 12.06 20.84
CA ALA A 2 -8.59 13.22 20.13
C ALA A 2 -7.88 14.57 20.38
N CYS A 3 -6.89 14.62 21.26
CA CYS A 3 -6.13 15.85 21.53
C CYS A 3 -4.95 16.09 20.59
N GLY A 4 -4.78 15.28 19.56
CA GLY A 4 -3.72 15.47 18.53
C GLY A 4 -2.28 15.29 18.99
N LEU A 5 -2.08 14.74 20.20
CA LEU A 5 -0.76 14.59 20.82
C LEU A 5 -0.06 13.27 20.51
N SER A 6 -0.55 12.48 19.57
CA SER A 6 0.18 11.28 19.12
C SER A 6 1.34 11.65 18.19
N SER A 7 2.32 10.76 18.06
CA SER A 7 3.44 10.99 17.13
C SER A 7 2.92 11.16 15.71
N LEU A 8 3.48 12.13 14.97
CA LEU A 8 3.13 12.37 13.56
C LEU A 8 3.33 11.13 12.67
N GLY A 9 4.20 10.21 13.06
CA GLY A 9 4.42 8.93 12.37
C GLY A 9 3.28 7.90 12.51
N ARG A 10 2.19 8.24 13.18
CA ARG A 10 1.00 7.39 13.32
C ARG A 10 -0.28 8.16 13.01
N SER A 11 -0.17 9.19 12.20
CA SER A 11 -1.27 10.13 11.92
C SER A 11 -1.79 10.04 10.48
N GLU A 12 -1.51 8.95 9.76
CA GLU A 12 -1.85 8.80 8.34
C GLU A 12 -3.33 9.08 8.03
N SER A 13 -4.21 8.70 8.96
CA SER A 13 -5.66 8.94 8.80
C SER A 13 -6.13 10.30 9.31
N HIS A 14 -5.30 11.05 10.03
CA HIS A 14 -5.72 12.30 10.71
C HIS A 14 -4.61 13.36 10.78
N VAL A 15 -3.76 13.46 9.75
CA VAL A 15 -2.65 14.43 9.71
C VAL A 15 -3.14 15.86 9.92
N GLN A 16 -4.13 16.31 9.14
CA GLN A 16 -4.65 17.66 9.24
C GLN A 16 -5.26 17.95 10.61
N PRO A 17 -6.18 17.12 11.16
CA PRO A 17 -6.69 17.34 12.51
C PRO A 17 -5.62 17.34 13.60
N SER A 18 -4.56 16.53 13.46
CA SER A 18 -3.45 16.53 14.42
C SER A 18 -2.68 17.84 14.40
N LEU A 19 -2.41 18.38 13.19
CA LEU A 19 -1.76 19.69 13.05
C LEU A 19 -2.65 20.82 13.60
N ASP A 20 -3.96 20.80 13.29
CA ASP A 20 -4.90 21.79 13.78
C ASP A 20 -4.99 21.77 15.30
N ALA A 21 -4.98 20.59 15.93
CA ALA A 21 -4.96 20.46 17.38
C ALA A 21 -3.65 21.03 17.98
N LEU A 22 -2.50 20.78 17.38
CA LEU A 22 -1.22 21.36 17.81
C LEU A 22 -1.23 22.90 17.71
N VAL A 23 -1.71 23.42 16.59
CA VAL A 23 -1.85 24.88 16.40
C VAL A 23 -2.78 25.48 17.42
N ALA A 24 -3.94 24.84 17.69
CA ALA A 24 -4.87 25.27 18.71
C ALA A 24 -4.25 25.32 20.11
N MET A 25 -3.47 24.28 20.47
CA MET A 25 -2.73 24.23 21.75
C MET A 25 -1.69 25.35 21.86
N LEU A 26 -0.87 25.53 20.84
CA LEU A 26 0.17 26.55 20.81
C LEU A 26 -0.44 27.96 20.86
N SER A 27 -1.52 28.19 20.14
CA SER A 27 -2.29 29.43 20.17
C SER A 27 -2.82 29.74 21.57
N ALA A 28 -3.36 28.73 22.24
CA ALA A 28 -3.86 28.88 23.63
C ALA A 28 -2.70 29.14 24.61
N ALA A 29 -1.59 28.43 24.48
CA ALA A 29 -0.41 28.62 25.33
C ALA A 29 0.27 29.98 25.10
N GLY A 30 0.23 30.49 23.85
CA GLY A 30 0.75 31.82 23.47
C GLY A 30 -0.13 32.99 23.91
N GLY A 31 -1.26 32.74 24.63
CA GLY A 31 -2.13 33.79 25.14
C GLY A 31 -3.07 34.38 24.10
N SER A 32 -3.24 33.78 22.94
CA SER A 32 -4.21 34.22 21.92
C SER A 32 -5.64 34.16 22.48
N THR A 33 -6.41 35.23 22.27
CA THR A 33 -7.77 35.36 22.78
C THR A 33 -8.76 35.71 21.66
N GLY A 34 -10.03 35.34 21.87
CA GLY A 34 -11.11 35.71 20.94
C GLY A 34 -11.00 35.09 19.57
N ALA A 35 -11.20 35.89 18.51
CA ALA A 35 -11.22 35.44 17.11
C ALA A 35 -9.88 34.95 16.58
N GLU A 36 -8.77 35.26 17.24
CA GLU A 36 -7.42 34.83 16.87
C GLU A 36 -7.11 33.38 17.32
N ARG A 37 -7.99 32.80 18.15
CA ARG A 37 -7.77 31.44 18.68
C ARG A 37 -8.21 30.41 17.69
N THR A 38 -7.26 29.59 17.24
CA THR A 38 -7.56 28.42 16.41
C THR A 38 -8.42 27.44 17.19
N PRO A 39 -9.59 27.02 16.67
CA PRO A 39 -10.42 26.04 17.35
C PRO A 39 -9.81 24.65 17.32
N PHE A 40 -10.07 23.86 18.33
CA PHE A 40 -9.74 22.43 18.28
C PHE A 40 -10.61 21.73 17.24
N PRO A 41 -10.02 20.73 16.51
CA PRO A 41 -10.80 19.91 15.60
C PRO A 41 -11.88 19.13 16.36
N SER A 42 -13.04 18.92 15.73
CA SER A 42 -14.08 18.08 16.30
C SER A 42 -13.65 16.60 16.29
N GLU A 43 -14.20 15.80 17.18
CA GLU A 43 -13.98 14.34 17.18
C GLU A 43 -14.35 13.71 15.83
N ALA A 44 -15.46 14.13 15.23
CA ALA A 44 -15.90 13.66 13.92
C ALA A 44 -14.89 13.99 12.82
N SER A 45 -14.31 15.19 12.79
CA SER A 45 -13.28 15.57 11.81
C SER A 45 -11.98 14.81 12.03
N PHE A 46 -11.66 14.46 13.29
CA PHE A 46 -10.46 13.72 13.63
C PHE A 46 -10.48 12.29 13.07
N PHE A 47 -11.64 11.62 13.10
CA PHE A 47 -11.80 10.25 12.61
C PHE A 47 -12.31 10.14 11.17
N ALA A 48 -12.65 11.25 10.52
CA ALA A 48 -13.18 11.24 9.14
C ALA A 48 -12.19 10.62 8.12
N GLY A 49 -10.89 10.83 8.33
CA GLY A 49 -9.85 10.28 7.46
C GLY A 49 -9.76 8.75 7.52
N GLU A 50 -9.93 8.15 8.69
CA GLU A 50 -9.95 6.70 8.86
C GLU A 50 -11.11 6.07 8.09
N GLN A 51 -12.31 6.64 8.20
CA GLN A 51 -13.47 6.18 7.44
C GLN A 51 -13.25 6.33 5.93
N THR A 52 -12.55 7.37 5.50
CA THR A 52 -12.18 7.56 4.10
C THR A 52 -11.22 6.48 3.64
N ILE A 53 -10.16 6.18 4.40
CA ILE A 53 -9.20 5.12 4.06
C ILE A 53 -9.90 3.76 3.95
N ILE A 54 -10.77 3.42 4.89
CA ILE A 54 -11.53 2.16 4.87
C ILE A 54 -12.40 2.07 3.62
N ARG A 55 -13.14 3.14 3.29
CA ARG A 55 -14.00 3.20 2.11
C ARG A 55 -13.21 3.08 0.81
N GLU A 56 -12.13 3.85 0.66
CA GLU A 56 -11.31 3.83 -0.54
C GLU A 56 -10.56 2.49 -0.70
N ALA A 57 -10.08 1.92 0.40
CA ALA A 57 -9.49 0.58 0.37
C ALA A 57 -10.50 -0.48 -0.09
N ALA A 58 -11.75 -0.39 0.38
CA ALA A 58 -12.81 -1.29 -0.07
C ALA A 58 -13.18 -1.08 -1.55
N ALA A 59 -13.16 0.16 -2.03
CA ALA A 59 -13.44 0.47 -3.44
C ALA A 59 -12.34 -0.08 -4.37
N ILE A 60 -11.07 0.04 -3.97
CA ILE A 60 -9.93 -0.40 -4.79
C ILE A 60 -9.74 -1.91 -4.70
N PHE A 61 -9.65 -2.46 -3.48
CA PHE A 61 -9.24 -3.85 -3.23
C PHE A 61 -10.41 -4.80 -2.98
N GLY A 62 -11.64 -4.29 -2.89
CA GLY A 62 -12.82 -5.05 -2.51
C GLY A 62 -13.03 -5.12 -1.00
N PRO A 63 -14.17 -5.70 -0.55
CA PRO A 63 -14.43 -5.90 0.87
C PRO A 63 -13.40 -6.85 1.48
N GLY A 64 -13.05 -6.64 2.75
CA GLY A 64 -12.17 -7.55 3.49
C GLY A 64 -12.84 -8.89 3.75
N LEU A 65 -12.06 -9.95 3.74
CA LEU A 65 -12.51 -11.32 4.04
C LEU A 65 -12.42 -11.61 5.53
N HIS A 66 -13.37 -12.38 6.04
CA HIS A 66 -13.36 -12.90 7.41
C HIS A 66 -13.19 -11.79 8.49
N GLY A 67 -13.74 -10.59 8.26
CA GLY A 67 -13.65 -9.47 9.20
C GLY A 67 -12.24 -8.87 9.33
N ARG A 68 -11.34 -9.14 8.39
CA ARG A 68 -10.02 -8.51 8.35
C ARG A 68 -10.10 -7.13 7.70
N ASP A 69 -9.44 -6.15 8.30
CA ASP A 69 -9.24 -4.84 7.70
C ASP A 69 -8.12 -4.83 6.68
N THR A 70 -7.14 -5.72 6.85
CA THR A 70 -5.99 -5.90 5.95
C THR A 70 -6.33 -6.86 4.81
N ARG A 71 -6.00 -6.49 3.57
CA ARG A 71 -6.15 -7.34 2.37
C ARG A 71 -4.85 -8.08 2.09
N ILE A 72 -4.98 -9.33 1.64
CA ILE A 72 -3.84 -10.14 1.20
C ILE A 72 -3.68 -9.98 -0.30
N MET A 73 -2.53 -9.42 -0.70
CA MET A 73 -2.13 -9.30 -2.09
C MET A 73 -1.00 -10.26 -2.41
N VAL A 74 -1.18 -11.07 -3.45
CA VAL A 74 -0.17 -12.04 -3.91
C VAL A 74 0.40 -11.57 -5.24
N THR A 75 1.72 -11.44 -5.32
CA THR A 75 2.37 -11.22 -6.63
C THR A 75 2.42 -12.52 -7.41
N LEU A 76 1.83 -12.54 -8.60
CA LEU A 76 1.81 -13.71 -9.45
C LEU A 76 3.20 -13.97 -10.03
N PRO A 77 3.73 -15.21 -9.90
CA PRO A 77 4.93 -15.63 -10.59
C PRO A 77 4.59 -16.01 -12.05
N PRO A 78 5.57 -16.06 -12.97
CA PRO A 78 5.34 -16.42 -14.38
C PRO A 78 4.59 -17.75 -14.59
N GLN A 79 4.77 -18.70 -13.68
CA GLN A 79 4.11 -20.00 -13.70
C GLN A 79 2.58 -19.90 -13.56
N ALA A 80 2.07 -18.84 -12.96
CA ALA A 80 0.63 -18.63 -12.84
C ALA A 80 -0.08 -18.44 -14.20
N GLY A 81 0.67 -18.09 -15.26
CA GLY A 81 0.15 -18.08 -16.64
C GLY A 81 0.05 -19.47 -17.25
N GLN A 82 0.76 -20.46 -16.71
CA GLN A 82 0.83 -21.82 -17.25
C GLN A 82 0.03 -22.83 -16.40
N ASP A 83 -0.18 -22.53 -15.12
CA ASP A 83 -0.82 -23.41 -14.16
C ASP A 83 -2.02 -22.71 -13.49
N ALA A 84 -3.21 -23.12 -13.90
CA ALA A 84 -4.46 -22.62 -13.33
C ALA A 84 -4.67 -23.05 -11.87
N SER A 85 -4.06 -24.17 -11.44
CA SER A 85 -4.20 -24.66 -10.06
C SER A 85 -3.55 -23.72 -9.03
N PHE A 86 -2.51 -23.00 -9.44
CA PHE A 86 -1.89 -21.97 -8.61
C PHE A 86 -2.89 -20.86 -8.25
N ALA A 87 -3.65 -20.38 -9.24
CA ALA A 87 -4.65 -19.34 -9.02
C ALA A 87 -5.76 -19.82 -8.08
N GLU A 88 -6.22 -21.07 -8.24
CA GLU A 88 -7.21 -21.67 -7.34
C GLU A 88 -6.69 -21.78 -5.91
N ALA A 89 -5.45 -22.23 -5.73
CA ALA A 89 -4.83 -22.38 -4.41
C ALA A 89 -4.75 -21.06 -3.65
N ILE A 90 -4.32 -19.96 -4.30
CA ILE A 90 -4.23 -18.65 -3.64
C ILE A 90 -5.61 -18.07 -3.29
N ILE A 91 -6.63 -18.28 -4.15
CA ILE A 91 -8.01 -17.85 -3.85
C ILE A 91 -8.54 -18.61 -2.63
N ARG A 92 -8.38 -19.94 -2.58
CA ARG A 92 -8.77 -20.76 -1.43
C ARG A 92 -8.02 -20.38 -0.16
N ALA A 93 -6.75 -19.97 -0.28
CA ALA A 93 -5.96 -19.47 0.84
C ALA A 93 -6.38 -18.06 1.31
N GLY A 94 -7.34 -17.41 0.64
CA GLY A 94 -7.91 -16.13 1.06
C GLY A 94 -7.23 -14.90 0.47
N ALA A 95 -6.56 -15.02 -0.68
CA ALA A 95 -6.09 -13.84 -1.42
C ALA A 95 -7.27 -13.02 -1.93
N GLU A 96 -7.22 -11.72 -1.75
CA GLU A 96 -8.25 -10.76 -2.18
C GLU A 96 -7.79 -9.98 -3.40
N CYS A 97 -6.48 -9.84 -3.57
CA CYS A 97 -5.85 -9.15 -4.67
C CYS A 97 -4.70 -9.96 -5.24
N VAL A 98 -4.41 -9.78 -6.52
CA VAL A 98 -3.17 -10.24 -7.14
C VAL A 98 -2.45 -9.07 -7.79
N ARG A 99 -1.12 -9.12 -7.78
CA ARG A 99 -0.28 -8.15 -8.45
C ARG A 99 0.45 -8.83 -9.60
N ILE A 100 0.35 -8.26 -10.80
CA ILE A 100 1.15 -8.59 -11.97
C ILE A 100 2.24 -7.52 -12.11
N ASN A 101 3.50 -7.93 -12.02
CA ASN A 101 4.63 -7.00 -12.19
C ASN A 101 4.97 -6.87 -13.68
N CYS A 102 4.46 -5.82 -14.33
CA CYS A 102 4.67 -5.56 -15.75
C CYS A 102 6.11 -5.15 -16.14
N ALA A 103 7.05 -5.16 -15.18
CA ALA A 103 8.48 -5.07 -15.50
C ALA A 103 9.08 -6.41 -15.96
N HIS A 104 8.32 -7.47 -15.89
CA HIS A 104 8.69 -8.85 -16.27
C HIS A 104 7.62 -9.44 -17.14
N ASP A 105 7.99 -10.50 -17.87
CA ASP A 105 7.11 -11.25 -18.75
C ASP A 105 6.55 -10.42 -19.93
N THR A 106 5.56 -10.96 -20.61
CA THR A 106 4.96 -10.38 -21.82
C THR A 106 3.46 -10.15 -21.64
N PRO A 107 2.83 -9.30 -22.47
CA PRO A 107 1.38 -9.12 -22.45
C PRO A 107 0.58 -10.42 -22.55
N ASP A 108 1.06 -11.38 -23.35
CA ASP A 108 0.41 -12.70 -23.50
C ASP A 108 0.48 -13.49 -22.20
N THR A 109 1.61 -13.45 -21.49
CA THR A 109 1.74 -14.09 -20.16
C THR A 109 0.81 -13.43 -19.14
N TRP A 110 0.73 -12.12 -19.12
CA TRP A 110 -0.19 -11.41 -18.21
C TRP A 110 -1.66 -11.73 -18.51
N ALA A 111 -2.02 -11.82 -19.79
CA ALA A 111 -3.36 -12.20 -20.21
C ALA A 111 -3.69 -13.64 -19.76
N ALA A 112 -2.74 -14.57 -19.91
CA ALA A 112 -2.89 -15.96 -19.45
C ALA A 112 -3.07 -16.03 -17.91
N MET A 113 -2.27 -15.26 -17.14
CA MET A 113 -2.42 -15.16 -15.67
C MET A 113 -3.83 -14.70 -15.29
N ILE A 114 -4.35 -13.67 -15.98
CA ILE A 114 -5.69 -13.13 -15.72
C ILE A 114 -6.76 -14.17 -16.11
N ALA A 115 -6.61 -14.85 -17.24
CA ALA A 115 -7.53 -15.89 -17.68
C ALA A 115 -7.61 -17.04 -16.66
N ASN A 116 -6.45 -17.53 -16.20
CA ASN A 116 -6.36 -18.57 -15.18
C ASN A 116 -7.01 -18.13 -13.86
N LEU A 117 -6.80 -16.88 -13.45
CA LEU A 117 -7.44 -16.32 -12.27
C LEU A 117 -8.97 -16.30 -12.40
N ARG A 118 -9.50 -15.86 -13.54
CA ARG A 118 -10.96 -15.83 -13.80
C ARG A 118 -11.57 -17.23 -13.85
N HIS A 119 -10.84 -18.18 -14.40
CA HIS A 119 -11.25 -19.58 -14.37
C HIS A 119 -11.28 -20.14 -12.93
N ALA A 120 -10.25 -19.86 -12.16
CA ALA A 120 -10.15 -20.26 -10.75
C ALA A 120 -11.26 -19.65 -9.87
N GLU A 121 -11.65 -18.40 -10.09
CA GLU A 121 -12.80 -17.78 -9.41
C GLU A 121 -14.10 -18.57 -9.63
N GLN A 122 -14.31 -19.03 -10.87
CA GLN A 122 -15.49 -19.85 -11.20
C GLN A 122 -15.40 -21.25 -10.55
N ALA A 123 -14.21 -21.86 -10.53
CA ALA A 123 -14.00 -23.17 -9.95
C ALA A 123 -14.14 -23.16 -8.41
N VAL A 124 -13.71 -22.09 -7.74
CA VAL A 124 -13.90 -21.90 -6.29
C VAL A 124 -15.38 -21.66 -5.97
N GLY A 125 -16.09 -20.93 -6.81
CA GLY A 125 -17.56 -20.81 -6.77
C GLY A 125 -18.13 -20.04 -5.57
N ASP A 126 -17.31 -19.27 -4.85
CA ASP A 126 -17.75 -18.51 -3.67
C ASP A 126 -18.25 -17.09 -4.00
N GLY A 127 -18.36 -16.76 -5.30
CA GLY A 127 -18.84 -15.48 -5.79
C GLY A 127 -17.84 -14.31 -5.66
N ARG A 128 -16.67 -14.54 -5.11
CA ARG A 128 -15.63 -13.50 -4.99
C ARG A 128 -15.01 -13.19 -6.32
N ARG A 129 -14.66 -11.91 -6.48
CA ARG A 129 -13.83 -11.45 -7.59
C ARG A 129 -12.54 -10.88 -7.04
N VAL A 130 -11.44 -11.55 -7.33
CA VAL A 130 -10.09 -11.13 -6.93
C VAL A 130 -9.67 -9.92 -7.77
N ARG A 131 -9.20 -8.87 -7.14
CA ARG A 131 -8.73 -7.68 -7.82
C ARG A 131 -7.35 -7.93 -8.44
N VAL A 132 -7.17 -7.44 -9.67
CA VAL A 132 -5.88 -7.51 -10.36
C VAL A 132 -5.26 -6.12 -10.37
N LEU A 133 -4.07 -6.00 -9.78
CA LEU A 133 -3.24 -4.81 -9.84
C LEU A 133 -2.12 -5.06 -10.86
N MET A 134 -2.08 -4.24 -11.90
CA MET A 134 -0.98 -4.25 -12.87
C MET A 134 0.02 -3.15 -12.49
N ASP A 135 1.19 -3.56 -12.01
CA ASP A 135 2.27 -2.66 -11.60
C ASP A 135 3.14 -2.32 -12.81
N LEU A 136 2.90 -1.14 -13.36
CA LEU A 136 3.54 -0.70 -14.61
C LEU A 136 5.04 -0.51 -14.42
N ALA A 137 5.80 -0.96 -15.42
CA ALA A 137 7.24 -0.72 -15.47
C ALA A 137 7.51 0.78 -15.67
N GLY A 138 8.34 1.34 -14.78
CA GLY A 138 8.90 2.68 -14.92
C GLY A 138 10.39 2.64 -15.24
N PRO A 139 11.02 3.80 -15.49
CA PRO A 139 12.46 3.89 -15.62
C PRO A 139 13.10 3.45 -14.29
N LYS A 140 14.01 2.48 -14.40
CA LYS A 140 14.71 1.93 -13.23
C LYS A 140 16.19 2.29 -13.32
N VAL A 141 16.64 3.17 -12.46
CA VAL A 141 18.06 3.41 -12.26
C VAL A 141 18.69 2.14 -11.67
N ARG A 142 19.76 1.67 -12.28
CA ARG A 142 20.50 0.47 -11.86
C ARG A 142 21.97 0.79 -11.75
N THR A 143 22.61 0.25 -10.73
CA THR A 143 24.06 0.26 -10.62
C THR A 143 24.66 -0.65 -11.70
N LEU A 144 25.63 -0.13 -12.45
CA LEU A 144 26.41 -0.94 -13.38
C LEU A 144 27.54 -1.66 -12.61
N ARG A 145 27.80 -2.91 -12.96
CA ARG A 145 28.96 -3.61 -12.43
C ARG A 145 30.23 -2.97 -12.97
N SER A 146 31.09 -2.49 -12.08
CA SER A 146 32.45 -2.13 -12.48
C SER A 146 33.28 -3.41 -12.66
N PRO A 147 33.83 -3.68 -13.85
CA PRO A 147 34.64 -4.88 -14.10
C PRO A 147 35.90 -4.92 -13.23
N LYS A 148 36.40 -3.74 -12.82
CA LYS A 148 37.65 -3.60 -12.08
C LYS A 148 37.53 -3.86 -10.57
N HIS A 149 36.31 -3.85 -10.01
CA HIS A 149 36.10 -3.87 -8.55
C HIS A 149 35.06 -4.88 -8.07
N ALA A 150 34.77 -5.92 -8.84
CA ALA A 150 33.70 -6.88 -8.58
C ALA A 150 33.77 -7.63 -7.22
N ARG A 151 34.86 -7.49 -6.46
CA ARG A 151 35.09 -8.13 -5.15
C ARG A 151 35.77 -7.23 -4.13
N GLN A 152 35.69 -5.92 -4.25
CA GLN A 152 36.27 -5.03 -3.26
C GLN A 152 35.44 -5.10 -1.98
N ARG A 153 36.12 -5.37 -0.84
CA ARG A 153 35.52 -5.31 0.49
C ARG A 153 35.67 -3.89 1.01
N PHE A 154 34.58 -3.33 1.45
CA PHE A 154 34.55 -2.00 2.09
C PHE A 154 34.63 -2.16 3.61
N ARG A 155 35.33 -1.24 4.28
CA ARG A 155 35.45 -1.16 5.74
C ARG A 155 34.65 0.04 6.22
N ILE A 156 34.35 0.05 7.53
CA ILE A 156 33.75 1.22 8.17
C ILE A 156 34.72 2.40 8.04
N GLY A 157 34.26 3.52 7.47
CA GLY A 157 35.06 4.72 7.20
C GLY A 157 35.50 4.87 5.74
N ASP A 158 35.34 3.88 4.89
CA ASP A 158 35.59 4.00 3.45
C ASP A 158 34.56 4.93 2.80
N THR A 159 35.04 5.78 1.87
CA THR A 159 34.17 6.67 1.09
C THR A 159 33.85 6.04 -0.27
N LEU A 160 32.58 5.94 -0.61
CA LEU A 160 32.09 5.49 -1.90
C LEU A 160 31.64 6.70 -2.73
N LEU A 161 32.17 6.86 -3.92
CA LEU A 161 31.73 7.87 -4.87
C LEU A 161 30.79 7.20 -5.89
N LEU A 162 29.56 7.70 -5.97
CA LEU A 162 28.62 7.35 -7.03
C LEU A 162 28.86 8.29 -8.21
N VAL A 163 29.22 7.76 -9.37
CA VAL A 163 29.48 8.49 -10.62
C VAL A 163 28.52 8.05 -11.70
#